data_ece476944703d54bdd2e5a55b0b5089b
#
_entry.id   ece476944703d54bdd2e5a55b0b5089b
#
_cell.length_a   1.000
_cell.length_b   1.000
_cell.length_c   1.000
_cell.angle_alpha   90.00
_cell.angle_beta   90.00
_cell.angle_gamma   90.00
#
_symmetry.space_group_name_H-M   'P 1'
#
loop_
_entity.id
_entity.type
_entity.pdbx_description
1 polymer ?
#
loop_
_entity_poly.entity_id
_entity_poly.type
_entity_poly.pdbx_seq_one_letter_code
_entity_poly.pdbx_strand_id
1 'polypeptide(L)'
;MRPILPVLPVTGLLAALAATPALAAQINTYTVHAKVTPHARGTKARPAKVAVKFGYTVGEASGAQPAAVKRYTIGFGGLRANGAHFAKGAVVGTGTIKSHVYVSSDPSGPSGFDCVKQLKVLNAGANQATLRITGDPAQCGGVGTLPDVPARFVAFKGGGTALQFDLPANILHPIPGLTVAVRSVESSLKTGYLTSVGYKGTKRPAAVTFVTESGQTSTVRTTA
;
A
#
# COMPACT_ATOMS: atom_id res chain seq x y z
N MET A 1 -14.71 0.69 -85.99
CA MET A 1 -15.59 0.71 -84.83
C MET A 1 -14.82 0.10 -83.67
N ARG A 2 -14.40 0.90 -82.69
CA ARG A 2 -13.74 0.45 -81.47
C ARG A 2 -14.72 0.58 -80.30
N PRO A 3 -14.89 -0.42 -79.43
CA PRO A 3 -15.78 -0.29 -78.29
C PRO A 3 -15.07 0.47 -77.13
N ILE A 4 -15.82 1.42 -76.59
CA ILE A 4 -15.45 2.18 -75.45
C ILE A 4 -15.86 1.38 -74.20
N LEU A 5 -14.89 1.01 -73.33
CA LEU A 5 -15.12 0.41 -72.00
C LEU A 5 -15.45 1.49 -70.96
N PRO A 6 -16.44 1.31 -70.11
CA PRO A 6 -16.73 2.26 -69.04
C PRO A 6 -15.75 2.07 -67.83
N VAL A 7 -15.20 3.17 -67.42
CA VAL A 7 -14.39 3.25 -66.18
C VAL A 7 -15.33 3.34 -64.98
N LEU A 8 -15.27 2.35 -64.09
CA LEU A 8 -15.95 2.35 -62.78
C LEU A 8 -15.15 3.16 -61.77
N PRO A 9 -15.77 4.08 -60.99
CA PRO A 9 -15.11 4.77 -59.93
C PRO A 9 -14.95 3.84 -58.71
N VAL A 10 -13.71 3.67 -58.26
CA VAL A 10 -13.37 2.99 -56.98
C VAL A 10 -13.62 3.99 -55.85
N THR A 11 -14.74 3.84 -55.16
CA THR A 11 -15.02 4.58 -53.94
C THR A 11 -14.20 3.97 -52.80
N GLY A 12 -13.10 4.61 -52.44
CA GLY A 12 -12.27 4.22 -51.31
C GLY A 12 -13.01 4.49 -50.00
N LEU A 13 -13.37 3.41 -49.27
CA LEU A 13 -13.90 3.47 -47.90
C LEU A 13 -12.75 3.80 -46.94
N LEU A 14 -12.61 5.05 -46.52
CA LEU A 14 -11.72 5.44 -45.45
C LEU A 14 -12.32 4.92 -44.11
N ALA A 15 -11.85 3.78 -43.64
CA ALA A 15 -12.11 3.33 -42.28
C ALA A 15 -11.34 4.25 -41.31
N ALA A 16 -12.06 5.17 -40.66
CA ALA A 16 -11.54 5.95 -39.54
C ALA A 16 -11.29 4.98 -38.37
N LEU A 17 -10.05 4.58 -38.16
CA LEU A 17 -9.60 3.94 -36.94
C LEU A 17 -9.79 4.97 -35.80
N ALA A 18 -10.87 4.84 -35.04
CA ALA A 18 -11.05 5.52 -33.79
C ALA A 18 -9.94 5.00 -32.84
N ALA A 19 -8.85 5.75 -32.69
CA ALA A 19 -7.86 5.52 -31.66
C ALA A 19 -8.56 5.71 -30.31
N THR A 20 -8.87 4.61 -29.63
CA THR A 20 -9.26 4.66 -28.22
C THR A 20 -8.11 5.34 -27.47
N PRO A 21 -8.38 6.42 -26.70
CA PRO A 21 -7.33 7.03 -25.89
C PRO A 21 -6.81 5.95 -24.94
N ALA A 22 -5.54 5.59 -25.10
CA ALA A 22 -4.86 4.77 -24.12
C ALA A 22 -4.91 5.55 -22.80
N LEU A 23 -5.64 5.04 -21.80
CA LEU A 23 -5.62 5.62 -20.46
C LEU A 23 -4.15 5.69 -20.02
N ALA A 24 -3.65 6.90 -19.80
CA ALA A 24 -2.29 7.09 -19.36
C ALA A 24 -2.07 6.25 -18.10
N ALA A 25 -1.01 5.44 -18.08
CA ALA A 25 -0.74 4.58 -16.94
C ALA A 25 -0.56 5.45 -15.70
N GLN A 26 -1.38 5.23 -14.65
CA GLN A 26 -1.27 5.94 -13.38
C GLN A 26 0.11 5.65 -12.76
N ILE A 27 0.89 6.69 -12.52
CA ILE A 27 2.23 6.59 -11.92
C ILE A 27 2.16 7.12 -10.50
N ASN A 28 2.13 6.20 -9.54
CA ASN A 28 2.10 6.57 -8.13
C ASN A 28 3.43 7.18 -7.68
N THR A 29 3.34 8.23 -6.89
CA THR A 29 4.43 8.85 -6.14
C THR A 29 4.29 8.52 -4.67
N TYR A 30 5.42 8.33 -3.96
CA TYR A 30 5.40 7.89 -2.56
C TYR A 30 6.38 8.68 -1.71
N THR A 31 5.94 9.09 -0.52
CA THR A 31 6.83 9.61 0.54
C THR A 31 6.71 8.71 1.76
N VAL A 32 7.83 8.35 2.37
CA VAL A 32 7.88 7.43 3.51
C VAL A 32 8.68 8.07 4.65
N HIS A 33 8.19 7.93 5.87
CA HIS A 33 8.94 8.30 7.07
C HIS A 33 8.85 7.19 8.12
N ALA A 34 9.89 7.08 8.94
CA ALA A 34 9.96 6.11 10.01
C ALA A 34 10.75 6.67 11.20
N LYS A 35 10.39 6.24 12.42
CA LYS A 35 11.12 6.57 13.64
C LYS A 35 11.15 5.36 14.56
N VAL A 36 12.33 5.03 15.06
CA VAL A 36 12.55 3.94 16.02
C VAL A 36 13.06 4.54 17.32
N THR A 37 12.41 4.26 18.45
CA THR A 37 12.75 4.83 19.76
C THR A 37 12.71 3.76 20.86
N PRO A 38 13.71 3.66 21.75
CA PRO A 38 15.01 4.34 21.70
C PRO A 38 15.90 3.78 20.58
N HIS A 39 16.97 4.51 20.25
CA HIS A 39 18.03 4.04 19.32
C HIS A 39 18.96 3.00 19.98
N ALA A 40 18.38 2.09 20.78
CA ALA A 40 19.14 1.08 21.49
C ALA A 40 19.64 -0.01 20.53
N ARG A 41 20.88 -0.44 20.71
CA ARG A 41 21.51 -1.45 19.85
C ARG A 41 20.99 -2.86 20.14
N GLY A 42 20.86 -3.19 21.44
CA GLY A 42 20.60 -4.56 21.86
C GLY A 42 21.70 -5.54 21.44
N THR A 43 21.59 -6.76 21.89
CA THR A 43 22.42 -7.90 21.44
C THR A 43 21.50 -9.08 21.11
N LYS A 44 22.03 -10.14 20.51
CA LYS A 44 21.28 -11.36 20.28
C LYS A 44 20.79 -11.98 21.60
N ALA A 45 21.63 -11.93 22.66
CA ALA A 45 21.29 -12.45 23.99
C ALA A 45 20.38 -11.50 24.79
N ARG A 46 20.47 -10.19 24.55
CA ARG A 46 19.67 -9.15 25.24
C ARG A 46 19.12 -8.16 24.20
N PRO A 47 18.06 -8.52 23.47
CA PRO A 47 17.42 -7.63 22.50
C PRO A 47 16.86 -6.38 23.18
N ALA A 48 17.08 -5.21 22.60
CA ALA A 48 16.51 -3.97 23.12
C ALA A 48 15.07 -3.79 22.59
N LYS A 49 14.13 -3.53 23.51
CA LYS A 49 12.74 -3.20 23.16
C LYS A 49 12.69 -1.81 22.51
N VAL A 50 12.02 -1.69 21.39
CA VAL A 50 11.84 -0.40 20.70
C VAL A 50 10.36 -0.18 20.36
N ALA A 51 9.96 1.09 20.30
CA ALA A 51 8.72 1.54 19.66
C ALA A 51 9.04 1.96 18.24
N VAL A 52 8.11 1.73 17.32
CA VAL A 52 8.25 2.13 15.92
C VAL A 52 7.07 3.00 15.55
N LYS A 53 7.34 4.18 14.99
CA LYS A 53 6.37 5.00 14.26
C LYS A 53 6.70 4.91 12.78
N PHE A 54 5.67 4.81 11.97
CA PHE A 54 5.82 4.61 10.53
C PHE A 54 4.66 5.26 9.82
N GLY A 55 4.94 5.95 8.72
CA GLY A 55 3.92 6.50 7.86
C GLY A 55 4.38 6.63 6.42
N TYR A 56 3.41 6.78 5.53
CA TYR A 56 3.64 7.09 4.13
C TYR A 56 2.48 7.89 3.54
N THR A 57 2.76 8.62 2.47
CA THR A 57 1.77 9.25 1.61
C THR A 57 1.89 8.73 0.19
N VAL A 58 0.76 8.68 -0.51
CA VAL A 58 0.67 8.28 -1.91
C VAL A 58 0.00 9.39 -2.68
N GLY A 59 0.63 9.81 -3.76
CA GLY A 59 0.09 10.71 -4.77
C GLY A 59 0.16 10.07 -6.16
N GLU A 60 -0.20 10.81 -7.17
CA GLU A 60 -0.05 10.43 -8.56
C GLU A 60 0.61 11.59 -9.32
N ALA A 61 1.50 11.27 -10.28
CA ALA A 61 2.36 12.25 -10.94
C ALA A 61 1.61 13.30 -11.78
N SER A 62 0.47 12.93 -12.37
CA SER A 62 -0.37 13.84 -13.17
C SER A 62 -1.42 14.60 -12.35
N GLY A 63 -1.55 14.31 -11.04
CA GLY A 63 -2.58 14.87 -10.17
C GLY A 63 -3.89 14.07 -10.16
N ALA A 64 -3.99 12.98 -10.93
CA ALA A 64 -5.11 12.04 -10.86
C ALA A 64 -5.15 11.28 -9.53
N GLN A 65 -6.12 10.38 -9.35
CA GLN A 65 -6.13 9.48 -8.22
C GLN A 65 -5.02 8.42 -8.37
N PRO A 66 -4.28 8.08 -7.29
CA PRO A 66 -3.27 7.03 -7.38
C PRO A 66 -3.91 5.66 -7.65
N ALA A 67 -3.20 4.83 -8.40
CA ALA A 67 -3.57 3.43 -8.60
C ALA A 67 -3.60 2.69 -7.26
N ALA A 68 -4.55 1.78 -7.11
CA ALA A 68 -4.66 0.95 -5.91
C ALA A 68 -3.41 0.08 -5.73
N VAL A 69 -2.90 0.03 -4.51
CA VAL A 69 -1.75 -0.78 -4.13
C VAL A 69 -2.24 -2.07 -3.48
N LYS A 70 -1.93 -3.20 -4.09
CA LYS A 70 -2.37 -4.51 -3.61
C LYS A 70 -1.41 -5.17 -2.63
N ARG A 71 -0.08 -4.89 -2.72
CA ARG A 71 0.92 -5.49 -1.82
C ARG A 71 1.83 -4.45 -1.23
N TYR A 72 2.10 -4.64 0.06
CA TYR A 72 3.00 -3.81 0.84
C TYR A 72 4.09 -4.67 1.48
N THR A 73 5.33 -4.18 1.47
CA THR A 73 6.44 -4.77 2.22
C THR A 73 7.17 -3.66 2.94
N ILE A 74 6.99 -3.57 4.28
CA ILE A 74 7.47 -2.48 5.13
C ILE A 74 8.65 -3.01 5.95
N GLY A 75 9.86 -2.65 5.58
CA GLY A 75 11.10 -3.18 6.15
C GLY A 75 11.81 -2.23 7.10
N PHE A 76 12.38 -2.80 8.18
CA PHE A 76 13.18 -2.10 9.17
C PHE A 76 14.50 -2.83 9.43
N GLY A 77 15.62 -2.16 9.11
CA GLY A 77 16.95 -2.70 9.33
C GLY A 77 17.27 -2.91 10.80
N GLY A 78 17.89 -4.04 11.12
CA GLY A 78 18.33 -4.38 12.47
C GLY A 78 17.21 -4.59 13.50
N LEU A 79 15.93 -4.68 13.06
CA LEU A 79 14.83 -5.06 13.93
C LEU A 79 14.39 -6.51 13.68
N ARG A 80 13.82 -7.13 14.71
CA ARG A 80 13.22 -8.47 14.66
C ARG A 80 11.84 -8.45 15.27
N ALA A 81 10.92 -9.21 14.69
CA ALA A 81 9.61 -9.47 15.27
C ALA A 81 9.74 -10.21 16.59
N ASN A 82 8.92 -9.85 17.57
CA ASN A 82 8.90 -10.42 18.91
C ASN A 82 7.48 -10.86 19.31
N GLY A 83 6.67 -11.24 18.33
CA GLY A 83 5.26 -11.59 18.52
C GLY A 83 5.05 -12.77 19.48
N ALA A 84 6.04 -13.67 19.64
CA ALA A 84 5.97 -14.78 20.59
C ALA A 84 5.78 -14.33 22.06
N HIS A 85 6.14 -13.09 22.40
CA HIS A 85 6.01 -12.52 23.75
C HIS A 85 4.72 -11.73 23.96
N PHE A 86 3.80 -11.79 23.02
CA PHE A 86 2.48 -11.13 23.09
C PHE A 86 1.37 -12.15 22.93
N ALA A 87 0.31 -12.00 23.69
CA ALA A 87 -0.86 -12.86 23.52
C ALA A 87 -1.43 -12.75 22.09
N LYS A 88 -1.90 -13.87 21.56
CA LYS A 88 -2.61 -13.88 20.27
C LYS A 88 -3.87 -13.01 20.37
N GLY A 89 -4.12 -12.18 19.37
CA GLY A 89 -5.21 -11.19 19.35
C GLY A 89 -4.91 -9.90 20.10
N ALA A 90 -3.79 -9.79 20.84
CA ALA A 90 -3.43 -8.54 21.49
C ALA A 90 -3.18 -7.42 20.48
N VAL A 91 -3.67 -6.21 20.78
CA VAL A 91 -3.38 -5.02 19.98
C VAL A 91 -1.92 -4.59 20.22
N VAL A 92 -1.08 -4.73 19.22
CA VAL A 92 0.35 -4.43 19.23
C VAL A 92 0.72 -3.20 18.41
N GLY A 93 -0.25 -2.61 17.74
CA GLY A 93 -0.09 -1.33 17.04
C GLY A 93 -1.44 -0.72 16.70
N THR A 94 -1.40 0.59 16.45
CA THR A 94 -2.56 1.38 16.01
C THR A 94 -2.14 2.36 14.95
N GLY A 95 -3.10 2.84 14.17
CA GLY A 95 -2.85 3.84 13.14
C GLY A 95 -4.12 4.39 12.53
N THR A 96 -3.92 5.30 11.59
CA THR A 96 -4.99 5.92 10.79
C THR A 96 -4.64 5.76 9.31
N ILE A 97 -5.64 5.44 8.52
CA ILE A 97 -5.55 5.33 7.06
C ILE A 97 -6.48 6.39 6.47
N LYS A 98 -5.94 7.26 5.63
CA LYS A 98 -6.75 8.12 4.76
C LYS A 98 -6.80 7.51 3.38
N SER A 99 -7.97 7.32 2.85
CA SER A 99 -8.20 6.76 1.51
C SER A 99 -9.18 7.64 0.75
N HIS A 100 -9.08 7.59 -0.57
CA HIS A 100 -10.05 8.17 -1.49
C HIS A 100 -10.72 7.05 -2.26
N VAL A 101 -12.03 7.12 -2.40
CA VAL A 101 -12.83 6.19 -3.21
C VAL A 101 -13.24 6.93 -4.47
N TYR A 102 -12.96 6.35 -5.64
CA TYR A 102 -13.23 6.98 -6.93
C TYR A 102 -13.77 5.97 -7.95
N VAL A 103 -14.35 6.48 -9.05
CA VAL A 103 -14.83 5.66 -10.15
C VAL A 103 -13.64 5.06 -10.90
N SER A 104 -13.57 3.73 -11.00
CA SER A 104 -12.41 3.00 -11.55
C SER A 104 -12.08 3.36 -13.00
N SER A 105 -13.09 3.68 -13.82
CA SER A 105 -12.93 4.06 -15.22
C SER A 105 -12.56 5.55 -15.42
N ASP A 106 -12.64 6.36 -14.36
CA ASP A 106 -12.34 7.80 -14.41
C ASP A 106 -11.51 8.25 -13.21
N PRO A 107 -10.22 7.88 -13.14
CA PRO A 107 -9.36 8.24 -12.02
C PRO A 107 -9.02 9.75 -11.97
N SER A 108 -9.30 10.49 -13.04
CA SER A 108 -9.09 11.95 -13.09
C SER A 108 -10.38 12.75 -12.84
N GLY A 109 -11.50 12.06 -12.76
CA GLY A 109 -12.80 12.68 -12.58
C GLY A 109 -13.01 13.24 -11.18
N PRO A 110 -13.96 14.19 -11.03
CA PRO A 110 -14.26 14.83 -9.75
C PRO A 110 -15.06 13.91 -8.82
N SER A 111 -15.53 12.77 -9.30
CA SER A 111 -16.38 11.85 -8.55
C SER A 111 -15.58 11.06 -7.53
N GLY A 112 -16.02 11.07 -6.28
CA GLY A 112 -15.40 10.30 -5.21
C GLY A 112 -15.59 10.94 -3.85
N PHE A 113 -15.08 10.27 -2.83
CA PHE A 113 -15.13 10.77 -1.45
C PHE A 113 -13.93 10.27 -0.64
N ASP A 114 -13.55 11.07 0.34
CA ASP A 114 -12.51 10.72 1.28
C ASP A 114 -13.07 9.88 2.43
N CYS A 115 -12.29 8.92 2.90
CA CYS A 115 -12.65 8.05 4.01
C CYS A 115 -11.46 7.90 4.96
N VAL A 116 -11.70 8.18 6.23
CA VAL A 116 -10.71 7.97 7.30
C VAL A 116 -11.03 6.69 8.05
N LYS A 117 -10.06 5.80 8.13
CA LYS A 117 -10.19 4.50 8.78
C LYS A 117 -9.19 4.35 9.92
N GLN A 118 -9.58 3.61 10.96
CA GLN A 118 -8.72 3.22 12.05
C GLN A 118 -8.04 1.88 11.72
N LEU A 119 -6.75 1.80 12.00
CA LEU A 119 -5.95 0.58 11.85
C LEU A 119 -5.60 0.04 13.24
N LYS A 120 -5.86 -1.24 13.48
CA LYS A 120 -5.30 -2.00 14.60
C LYS A 120 -4.41 -3.10 14.05
N VAL A 121 -3.19 -3.20 14.58
CA VAL A 121 -2.29 -4.33 14.32
C VAL A 121 -2.46 -5.30 15.48
N LEU A 122 -2.95 -6.50 15.20
CA LEU A 122 -3.16 -7.55 16.18
C LEU A 122 -2.02 -8.57 16.07
N ASN A 123 -1.52 -9.05 17.19
CA ASN A 123 -0.55 -10.14 17.19
C ASN A 123 -1.24 -11.45 16.76
N ALA A 124 -0.70 -12.13 15.76
CA ALA A 124 -1.23 -13.43 15.31
C ALA A 124 -0.24 -14.59 15.60
N GLY A 125 0.96 -14.29 16.09
CA GLY A 125 2.00 -15.26 16.42
C GLY A 125 3.41 -14.69 16.30
N ALA A 126 4.42 -15.54 16.42
CA ALA A 126 5.83 -15.12 16.46
C ALA A 126 6.25 -14.22 15.29
N ASN A 127 5.82 -14.57 14.06
CA ASN A 127 6.14 -13.85 12.83
C ASN A 127 4.88 -13.49 12.04
N GLN A 128 3.75 -13.34 12.72
CA GLN A 128 2.45 -13.08 12.10
C GLN A 128 1.74 -11.93 12.81
N ALA A 129 1.01 -11.16 12.02
CA ALA A 129 0.11 -10.12 12.50
C ALA A 129 -1.20 -10.18 11.71
N THR A 130 -2.23 -9.55 12.23
CA THR A 130 -3.48 -9.30 11.53
C THR A 130 -3.73 -7.80 11.53
N LEU A 131 -4.03 -7.24 10.37
CA LEU A 131 -4.42 -5.84 10.23
C LEU A 131 -5.94 -5.78 10.23
N ARG A 132 -6.52 -5.11 11.23
CA ARG A 132 -7.94 -4.83 11.33
C ARG A 132 -8.19 -3.37 11.00
N ILE A 133 -9.03 -3.14 10.01
CA ILE A 133 -9.33 -1.81 9.48
C ILE A 133 -10.82 -1.54 9.70
N THR A 134 -11.12 -0.46 10.39
CA THR A 134 -12.51 -0.03 10.67
C THR A 134 -12.69 1.42 10.24
N GLY A 135 -13.80 1.71 9.57
CA GLY A 135 -14.22 3.06 9.18
C GLY A 135 -15.53 3.44 9.86
N ASP A 136 -15.87 4.71 9.81
CA ASP A 136 -17.22 5.18 10.12
C ASP A 136 -18.09 4.96 8.86
N PRO A 137 -19.14 4.14 8.93
CA PRO A 137 -20.02 3.90 7.77
C PRO A 137 -20.59 5.17 7.16
N ALA A 138 -20.90 6.18 7.98
CA ALA A 138 -21.43 7.45 7.50
C ALA A 138 -20.43 8.22 6.63
N GLN A 139 -19.13 8.11 6.93
CA GLN A 139 -18.06 8.77 6.20
C GLN A 139 -17.47 7.90 5.08
N CYS A 140 -17.66 6.59 5.15
CA CYS A 140 -17.01 5.62 4.27
C CYS A 140 -18.00 4.92 3.32
N GLY A 141 -19.08 5.59 2.90
CA GLY A 141 -20.03 5.06 1.93
C GLY A 141 -20.74 3.77 2.38
N GLY A 142 -21.08 3.66 3.66
CA GLY A 142 -21.70 2.47 4.26
C GLY A 142 -20.70 1.39 4.70
N VAL A 143 -19.41 1.55 4.40
CA VAL A 143 -18.38 0.55 4.75
C VAL A 143 -17.84 0.81 6.17
N GLY A 144 -18.20 -0.03 7.11
CA GLY A 144 -17.71 0.01 8.50
C GLY A 144 -16.42 -0.80 8.68
N THR A 145 -16.57 -2.06 9.06
CA THR A 145 -15.43 -2.97 9.28
C THR A 145 -15.09 -3.71 8.01
N LEU A 146 -13.82 -3.63 7.61
CA LEU A 146 -13.27 -4.41 6.49
C LEU A 146 -12.84 -5.81 6.96
N PRO A 147 -12.71 -6.80 6.06
CA PRO A 147 -12.11 -8.09 6.37
C PRO A 147 -10.72 -7.94 6.99
N ASP A 148 -10.42 -8.77 7.97
CA ASP A 148 -9.08 -8.83 8.57
C ASP A 148 -8.03 -9.23 7.52
N VAL A 149 -6.93 -8.48 7.44
CA VAL A 149 -5.84 -8.71 6.49
C VAL A 149 -4.70 -9.45 7.19
N PRO A 150 -4.37 -10.68 6.80
CA PRO A 150 -3.23 -11.38 7.34
C PRO A 150 -1.93 -10.73 6.89
N ALA A 151 -0.98 -10.62 7.81
CA ALA A 151 0.34 -10.07 7.58
C ALA A 151 1.41 -10.98 8.18
N ARG A 152 2.58 -11.01 7.59
CA ARG A 152 3.70 -11.83 8.07
C ARG A 152 5.00 -11.03 8.11
N PHE A 153 5.85 -11.36 9.06
CA PHE A 153 7.21 -10.85 9.11
C PHE A 153 8.13 -11.75 8.29
N VAL A 154 8.82 -11.17 7.34
CA VAL A 154 9.81 -11.81 6.46
C VAL A 154 11.18 -11.18 6.65
N ALA A 155 12.24 -11.81 6.15
CA ALA A 155 13.57 -11.22 6.17
C ALA A 155 13.62 -9.93 5.36
N PHE A 156 14.25 -8.89 5.91
CA PHE A 156 14.52 -7.64 5.20
C PHE A 156 15.90 -7.67 4.57
N LYS A 157 15.99 -7.29 3.29
CA LYS A 157 17.27 -7.21 2.57
C LYS A 157 18.19 -6.17 3.25
N GLY A 158 19.36 -6.60 3.68
CA GLY A 158 20.27 -5.78 4.49
C GLY A 158 20.20 -6.05 5.99
N GLY A 159 19.47 -7.08 6.43
CA GLY A 159 19.34 -7.52 7.82
C GLY A 159 18.19 -6.84 8.55
N GLY A 160 17.42 -7.61 9.29
CA GLY A 160 16.23 -7.16 9.99
C GLY A 160 14.97 -7.86 9.53
N THR A 161 13.81 -7.20 9.69
CA THR A 161 12.51 -7.77 9.34
C THR A 161 11.68 -6.81 8.52
N ALA A 162 10.80 -7.35 7.68
CA ALA A 162 9.77 -6.58 6.97
C ALA A 162 8.39 -7.18 7.22
N LEU A 163 7.40 -6.34 7.47
CA LEU A 163 6.00 -6.71 7.50
C LEU A 163 5.47 -6.73 6.06
N GLN A 164 4.97 -7.88 5.63
CA GLN A 164 4.40 -8.07 4.30
C GLN A 164 2.93 -8.46 4.40
N PHE A 165 2.09 -7.84 3.57
CA PHE A 165 0.67 -8.16 3.43
C PHE A 165 0.14 -7.79 2.05
N ASP A 166 -0.94 -8.47 1.67
CA ASP A 166 -1.70 -8.20 0.46
C ASP A 166 -3.09 -7.69 0.85
N LEU A 167 -3.55 -6.63 0.19
CA LEU A 167 -4.93 -6.19 0.30
C LEU A 167 -5.77 -7.00 -0.71
N PRO A 168 -6.80 -7.71 -0.25
CA PRO A 168 -7.67 -8.47 -1.15
C PRO A 168 -8.55 -7.53 -1.99
N ALA A 169 -9.00 -8.03 -3.14
CA ALA A 169 -9.78 -7.25 -4.10
C ALA A 169 -11.06 -6.62 -3.50
N ASN A 170 -11.72 -7.29 -2.57
CA ASN A 170 -12.92 -6.76 -1.90
C ASN A 170 -12.63 -5.59 -0.93
N ILE A 171 -11.37 -5.32 -0.60
CA ILE A 171 -10.95 -4.09 0.10
C ILE A 171 -10.63 -2.98 -0.90
N LEU A 172 -10.02 -3.33 -2.03
CA LEU A 172 -9.63 -2.37 -3.07
C LEU A 172 -10.83 -1.96 -3.94
N HIS A 173 -11.80 -2.86 -4.10
CA HIS A 173 -13.04 -2.66 -4.88
C HIS A 173 -14.25 -3.15 -4.07
N PRO A 174 -14.62 -2.45 -2.99
CA PRO A 174 -15.72 -2.89 -2.12
C PRO A 174 -17.09 -2.81 -2.80
N ILE A 175 -17.19 -2.00 -3.83
CA ILE A 175 -18.38 -1.81 -4.68
C ILE A 175 -17.93 -1.92 -6.13
N PRO A 176 -18.65 -2.67 -7.01
CA PRO A 176 -18.33 -2.74 -8.42
C PRO A 176 -18.21 -1.35 -9.06
N GLY A 177 -17.16 -1.13 -9.86
CA GLY A 177 -16.90 0.14 -10.53
C GLY A 177 -16.22 1.21 -9.67
N LEU A 178 -15.99 0.95 -8.37
CA LEU A 178 -15.25 1.86 -7.49
C LEU A 178 -13.88 1.28 -7.11
N THR A 179 -12.91 2.18 -6.97
CA THR A 179 -11.56 1.86 -6.49
C THR A 179 -11.26 2.62 -5.23
N VAL A 180 -10.65 1.95 -4.25
CA VAL A 180 -10.14 2.56 -3.02
C VAL A 180 -8.64 2.78 -3.14
N ALA A 181 -8.20 4.02 -3.24
CA ALA A 181 -6.79 4.40 -3.17
C ALA A 181 -6.42 4.86 -1.76
N VAL A 182 -5.40 4.24 -1.16
CA VAL A 182 -4.82 4.73 0.09
C VAL A 182 -4.00 5.98 -0.23
N ARG A 183 -4.32 7.09 0.45
CA ARG A 183 -3.60 8.38 0.33
C ARG A 183 -2.51 8.54 1.37
N SER A 184 -2.78 8.10 2.60
CA SER A 184 -1.77 8.10 3.64
C SER A 184 -2.06 7.06 4.71
N VAL A 185 -1.01 6.64 5.37
CA VAL A 185 -1.05 5.80 6.58
C VAL A 185 -0.11 6.40 7.60
N GLU A 186 -0.61 6.54 8.83
CA GLU A 186 0.19 6.83 10.02
C GLU A 186 -0.03 5.71 11.02
N SER A 187 1.04 5.13 11.53
CA SER A 187 0.94 3.99 12.45
C SER A 187 2.05 3.97 13.49
N SER A 188 1.76 3.30 14.60
CA SER A 188 2.73 3.06 15.65
C SER A 188 2.62 1.62 16.15
N LEU A 189 3.76 0.97 16.35
CA LEU A 189 3.85 -0.33 17.00
C LEU A 189 4.28 -0.14 18.47
N LYS A 190 3.68 -0.91 19.37
CA LYS A 190 4.01 -0.90 20.80
C LYS A 190 5.46 -1.25 21.04
N THR A 191 6.02 -0.63 22.09
CA THR A 191 7.36 -0.95 22.58
C THR A 191 7.52 -2.44 22.85
N GLY A 192 8.55 -3.03 22.24
CA GLY A 192 8.90 -4.44 22.41
C GLY A 192 8.23 -5.39 21.44
N TYR A 193 7.25 -4.97 20.60
CA TYR A 193 6.72 -5.81 19.52
C TYR A 193 7.75 -6.03 18.42
N LEU A 194 8.56 -5.02 18.16
CA LEU A 194 9.84 -5.17 17.48
C LEU A 194 10.98 -4.97 18.47
N THR A 195 12.08 -5.70 18.28
CA THR A 195 13.29 -5.60 19.10
C THR A 195 14.50 -5.34 18.22
N SER A 196 15.43 -4.55 18.75
CA SER A 196 16.72 -4.26 18.11
C SER A 196 17.75 -5.31 18.50
N VAL A 197 18.46 -5.86 17.51
CA VAL A 197 19.46 -6.92 17.72
C VAL A 197 20.75 -6.55 16.99
N GLY A 198 21.74 -6.04 17.77
CA GLY A 198 23.11 -5.85 17.29
C GLY A 198 23.30 -4.80 16.17
N TYR A 199 22.35 -3.91 15.97
CA TYR A 199 22.51 -2.86 14.97
C TYR A 199 23.53 -1.82 15.39
N LYS A 200 24.58 -1.62 14.59
CA LYS A 200 25.72 -0.73 14.93
C LYS A 200 25.58 0.69 14.37
N GLY A 201 24.69 0.93 13.41
CA GLY A 201 24.49 2.24 12.77
C GLY A 201 23.74 3.24 13.66
N THR A 202 23.95 4.52 13.42
CA THR A 202 23.20 5.62 14.09
C THR A 202 21.82 5.83 13.46
N LYS A 203 21.68 5.54 12.17
CA LYS A 203 20.42 5.63 11.41
C LYS A 203 20.06 4.25 10.88
N ARG A 204 18.84 3.78 11.14
CA ARG A 204 18.36 2.47 10.68
C ARG A 204 17.78 2.60 9.28
N PRO A 205 18.19 1.75 8.33
CA PRO A 205 17.53 1.74 7.03
C PRO A 205 16.08 1.25 7.20
N ALA A 206 15.17 1.97 6.60
CA ALA A 206 13.79 1.57 6.44
C ALA A 206 13.43 1.66 4.95
N ALA A 207 12.59 0.77 4.48
CA ALA A 207 12.11 0.79 3.11
C ALA A 207 10.69 0.28 3.01
N VAL A 208 9.95 0.81 2.05
CA VAL A 208 8.64 0.28 1.69
C VAL A 208 8.65 -0.07 0.21
N THR A 209 8.24 -1.28 -0.09
CA THR A 209 7.92 -1.71 -1.46
C THR A 209 6.41 -1.76 -1.61
N PHE A 210 5.93 -1.08 -2.62
CA PHE A 210 4.54 -1.01 -3.04
C PHE A 210 4.40 -1.76 -4.37
N VAL A 211 3.36 -2.59 -4.50
CA VAL A 211 3.00 -3.22 -5.78
C VAL A 211 1.55 -2.87 -6.08
N THR A 212 1.31 -2.15 -7.16
CA THR A 212 -0.05 -1.80 -7.60
C THR A 212 -0.78 -3.01 -8.17
N GLU A 213 -2.08 -2.90 -8.39
CA GLU A 213 -2.87 -3.96 -9.04
C GLU A 213 -2.39 -4.23 -10.48
N SER A 214 -1.94 -3.20 -11.20
CA SER A 214 -1.33 -3.34 -12.53
C SER A 214 0.05 -4.02 -12.51
N GLY A 215 0.60 -4.32 -11.32
CA GLY A 215 1.91 -4.97 -11.16
C GLY A 215 3.10 -3.99 -11.11
N GLN A 216 2.87 -2.69 -11.22
CA GLN A 216 3.93 -1.70 -11.06
C GLN A 216 4.53 -1.80 -9.66
N THR A 217 5.85 -1.86 -9.57
CA THR A 217 6.58 -1.98 -8.31
C THR A 217 7.42 -0.74 -8.05
N SER A 218 7.27 -0.15 -6.88
CA SER A 218 8.05 1.00 -6.42
C SER A 218 8.64 0.73 -5.04
N THR A 219 9.89 1.09 -4.82
CA THR A 219 10.56 0.96 -3.51
C THR A 219 11.12 2.31 -3.08
N VAL A 220 10.62 2.79 -1.95
CA VAL A 220 11.12 4.02 -1.31
C VAL A 220 11.94 3.65 -0.08
N ARG A 221 13.12 4.28 0.04
CA ARG A 221 14.03 4.09 1.17
C ARG A 221 14.09 5.35 2.02
N THR A 222 14.17 5.16 3.33
CA THR A 222 14.35 6.22 4.32
C THR A 222 15.23 5.73 5.45
N THR A 223 15.46 6.55 6.43
CA THR A 223 16.14 6.18 7.69
C THR A 223 15.22 6.46 8.87
N ALA A 224 15.28 5.56 9.89
CA ALA A 224 14.50 5.64 11.11
C ALA A 224 15.41 5.87 12.33
#